data_c448da16c035463147a284c23e665b46
#
_entry.id   c448da16c035463147a284c23e665b46
#
_cell.length_a   1.000
_cell.length_b   1.000
_cell.length_c   1.000
_cell.angle_alpha   90.00
_cell.angle_beta   90.00
_cell.angle_gamma   90.00
#
_symmetry.space_group_name_H-M   'P 1'
#
loop_
_entity.id
_entity.type
_entity.pdbx_description
1 polymer ?
#
loop_
_entity_poly.entity_id
_entity_poly.type
_entity_poly.pdbx_seq_one_letter_code
_entity_poly.pdbx_strand_id
1 'polypeptide(L)'
;MIIASWNINSIRIRVNQVIDYLKKEKIYILLLQEIKTEDKNFPHEEFKKKGYFSYSNGQKSYNGVAIISKKELKVDISNFNDPLKQSRYIAAEIIYKKDNFQLISIYLPNGNPVNTEKYDYKKKWMDTFIKLIKTKIKKNKNILIAGDFNVIPSENDVDNSDDWLNDALFKLEIRKKFRDLLSLGFKDGFRLFNQESKQYTFWDYQQGSWERNKGLRIDHFLVSDNMISNLKKIEIDKYTRANERPSDHAPIKCTLT
;
A
#
# COMPACT_ATOMS: atom_id res chain seq x y z
N MET A 1 18.29 -0.26 3.41
CA MET A 1 17.42 0.26 2.31
C MET A 1 16.08 0.70 2.90
N ILE A 2 15.51 1.83 2.46
CA ILE A 2 14.20 2.30 2.92
C ILE A 2 13.19 2.18 1.78
N ILE A 3 12.10 1.46 2.04
CA ILE A 3 10.96 1.29 1.12
C ILE A 3 9.76 1.93 1.79
N ALA A 4 9.01 2.77 1.07
CA ALA A 4 7.78 3.37 1.57
C ALA A 4 6.58 3.00 0.69
N SER A 5 5.40 3.05 1.27
CA SER A 5 4.11 2.96 0.58
C SER A 5 3.23 4.14 0.96
N TRP A 6 2.59 4.76 -0.02
CA TRP A 6 1.77 5.93 0.18
C TRP A 6 0.60 5.99 -0.81
N ASN A 7 -0.61 5.87 -0.33
CA ASN A 7 -1.76 6.28 -1.13
C ASN A 7 -1.72 7.82 -1.26
N ILE A 8 -1.42 8.31 -2.46
CA ILE A 8 -1.18 9.74 -2.71
C ILE A 8 -2.45 10.51 -3.07
N ASN A 9 -3.54 9.82 -3.28
CA ASN A 9 -4.82 10.43 -3.65
C ASN A 9 -4.68 11.50 -4.75
N SER A 10 -4.16 11.11 -5.90
CA SER A 10 -3.77 11.89 -7.07
C SER A 10 -2.34 12.45 -7.05
N ILE A 11 -1.52 11.88 -7.92
CA ILE A 11 -0.13 12.34 -8.14
C ILE A 11 -0.08 13.72 -8.78
N ARG A 12 -1.05 14.08 -9.62
CA ARG A 12 -1.05 15.33 -10.40
C ARG A 12 -0.95 16.59 -9.55
N ILE A 13 -1.53 16.57 -8.36
CA ILE A 13 -1.54 17.71 -7.45
C ILE A 13 -0.54 17.57 -6.30
N ARG A 14 0.14 16.41 -6.18
CA ARG A 14 1.04 16.11 -5.05
C ARG A 14 2.44 15.67 -5.48
N VAL A 15 2.81 15.84 -6.75
CA VAL A 15 4.14 15.43 -7.25
C VAL A 15 5.28 16.05 -6.44
N ASN A 16 5.18 17.33 -6.09
CA ASN A 16 6.20 18.02 -5.29
C ASN A 16 6.29 17.44 -3.87
N GLN A 17 5.16 17.17 -3.23
CA GLN A 17 5.14 16.52 -1.90
C GLN A 17 5.81 15.14 -1.93
N VAL A 18 5.57 14.36 -3.01
CA VAL A 18 6.22 13.07 -3.20
C VAL A 18 7.72 13.23 -3.37
N ILE A 19 8.17 14.19 -4.19
CA ILE A 19 9.60 14.45 -4.40
C ILE A 19 10.29 14.89 -3.10
N ASP A 20 9.65 15.75 -2.34
CA ASP A 20 10.18 16.24 -1.06
C ASP A 20 10.25 15.11 -0.02
N TYR A 21 9.23 14.26 0.03
CA TYR A 21 9.23 13.08 0.88
C TYR A 21 10.36 12.10 0.52
N LEU A 22 10.53 11.80 -0.78
CA LEU A 22 11.61 10.93 -1.28
C LEU A 22 12.99 11.41 -0.82
N LYS A 23 13.23 12.73 -0.86
CA LYS A 23 14.51 13.35 -0.45
C LYS A 23 14.67 13.37 1.05
N LYS A 24 13.67 13.89 1.77
CA LYS A 24 13.70 14.09 3.23
C LYS A 24 13.93 12.76 3.95
N GLU A 25 13.17 11.73 3.59
CA GLU A 25 13.23 10.41 4.21
C GLU A 25 14.28 9.49 3.57
N LYS A 26 15.01 9.96 2.55
CA LYS A 26 16.02 9.17 1.82
C LYS A 26 15.45 7.86 1.28
N ILE A 27 14.21 7.92 0.78
CA ILE A 27 13.50 6.74 0.28
C ILE A 27 14.22 6.18 -0.93
N TYR A 28 14.45 4.87 -0.91
CA TYR A 28 15.07 4.14 -2.01
C TYR A 28 14.03 3.64 -3.02
N ILE A 29 12.89 3.13 -2.54
CA ILE A 29 11.74 2.73 -3.35
C ILE A 29 10.48 3.27 -2.69
N LEU A 30 9.61 3.91 -3.48
CA LEU A 30 8.29 4.37 -3.06
C LEU A 30 7.21 3.71 -3.91
N LEU A 31 6.25 3.11 -3.25
CA LEU A 31 5.05 2.53 -3.82
C LEU A 31 3.90 3.54 -3.68
N LEU A 32 3.28 3.91 -4.78
CA LEU A 32 2.15 4.84 -4.78
C LEU A 32 0.85 4.12 -5.15
N GLN A 33 -0.24 4.50 -4.49
CA GLN A 33 -1.59 4.10 -4.80
C GLN A 33 -2.43 5.34 -5.09
N GLU A 34 -3.55 5.16 -5.78
CA GLU A 34 -4.44 6.22 -6.25
C GLU A 34 -3.72 7.33 -7.02
N ILE A 35 -2.86 6.96 -7.96
CA ILE A 35 -2.18 7.98 -8.79
C ILE A 35 -3.16 8.79 -9.66
N LYS A 36 -4.35 8.22 -9.96
CA LYS A 36 -5.50 8.86 -10.66
C LYS A 36 -5.12 9.51 -11.98
N THR A 37 -4.23 8.88 -12.72
CA THR A 37 -3.76 9.32 -14.04
C THR A 37 -3.41 8.14 -14.93
N GLU A 38 -3.52 8.31 -16.24
CA GLU A 38 -3.04 7.36 -17.24
C GLU A 38 -1.51 7.40 -17.33
N ASP A 39 -0.87 6.32 -17.78
CA ASP A 39 0.59 6.22 -17.84
C ASP A 39 1.24 7.34 -18.67
N LYS A 40 0.65 7.71 -19.80
CA LYS A 40 1.16 8.81 -20.65
C LYS A 40 1.17 10.18 -19.97
N ASN A 41 0.37 10.37 -18.91
CA ASN A 41 0.26 11.61 -18.15
C ASN A 41 0.92 11.52 -16.76
N PHE A 42 1.55 10.38 -16.45
CA PHE A 42 2.29 10.25 -15.21
C PHE A 42 3.57 11.10 -15.27
N PRO A 43 3.97 11.81 -14.20
CA PRO A 43 5.08 12.77 -14.23
C PRO A 43 6.46 12.09 -14.21
N HIS A 44 6.74 11.19 -15.16
CA HIS A 44 8.01 10.45 -15.26
C HIS A 44 9.22 11.37 -15.33
N GLU A 45 9.14 12.46 -16.12
CA GLU A 45 10.24 13.39 -16.30
C GLU A 45 10.58 14.15 -15.01
N GLU A 46 9.58 14.45 -14.16
CA GLU A 46 9.82 15.13 -12.89
C GLU A 46 10.63 14.24 -11.92
N PHE A 47 10.35 12.94 -11.90
CA PHE A 47 11.12 11.97 -11.10
C PHE A 47 12.52 11.75 -11.70
N LYS A 48 12.63 11.63 -13.01
CA LYS A 48 13.90 11.45 -13.73
C LYS A 48 14.85 12.61 -13.49
N LYS A 49 14.38 13.86 -13.54
CA LYS A 49 15.17 15.08 -13.19
C LYS A 49 15.72 15.05 -11.76
N LYS A 50 15.11 14.24 -10.87
CA LYS A 50 15.56 14.07 -9.48
C LYS A 50 16.36 12.79 -9.23
N GLY A 51 16.72 12.07 -10.32
CA GLY A 51 17.53 10.86 -10.26
C GLY A 51 16.75 9.61 -9.83
N TYR A 52 15.45 9.56 -10.16
CA TYR A 52 14.61 8.39 -9.92
C TYR A 52 14.05 7.81 -11.22
N PHE A 53 13.98 6.51 -11.29
CA PHE A 53 13.18 5.77 -12.27
C PHE A 53 11.74 5.69 -11.74
N SER A 54 10.78 5.68 -12.64
CA SER A 54 9.37 5.57 -12.27
C SER A 54 8.62 4.67 -13.24
N TYR A 55 7.72 3.86 -12.71
CA TYR A 55 6.92 2.89 -13.42
C TYR A 55 5.49 3.03 -12.95
N SER A 56 4.54 3.05 -13.86
CA SER A 56 3.12 3.19 -13.51
C SER A 56 2.28 2.12 -14.18
N ASN A 57 1.19 1.76 -13.54
CA ASN A 57 0.04 1.08 -14.08
C ASN A 57 -1.14 1.99 -13.81
N GLY A 58 -1.38 2.90 -14.74
CA GLY A 58 -2.29 4.03 -14.59
C GLY A 58 -3.69 3.75 -15.11
N GLN A 59 -4.64 4.52 -14.63
CA GLN A 59 -6.02 4.50 -15.09
C GLN A 59 -6.60 5.91 -15.04
N LYS A 60 -7.42 6.25 -16.03
CA LYS A 60 -8.06 7.58 -16.11
C LYS A 60 -8.96 7.81 -14.90
N SER A 61 -8.78 8.94 -14.23
CA SER A 61 -9.62 9.46 -13.13
C SER A 61 -9.63 8.66 -11.83
N TYR A 62 -9.42 7.35 -11.85
CA TYR A 62 -9.50 6.46 -10.69
C TYR A 62 -8.28 5.58 -10.57
N ASN A 63 -8.10 4.94 -9.41
CA ASN A 63 -7.12 3.90 -9.19
C ASN A 63 -5.69 4.29 -9.63
N GLY A 64 -4.98 3.32 -10.15
CA GLY A 64 -3.60 3.47 -10.60
C GLY A 64 -2.60 3.29 -9.46
N VAL A 65 -1.54 2.56 -9.77
CA VAL A 65 -0.42 2.29 -8.85
C VAL A 65 0.89 2.62 -9.55
N ALA A 66 1.92 2.99 -8.78
CA ALA A 66 3.24 3.25 -9.36
C ALA A 66 4.37 2.83 -8.41
N ILE A 67 5.55 2.59 -8.99
CA ILE A 67 6.81 2.41 -8.26
C ILE A 67 7.78 3.51 -8.69
N ILE A 68 8.38 4.19 -7.70
CA ILE A 68 9.46 5.15 -7.92
C ILE A 68 10.70 4.59 -7.24
N SER A 69 11.82 4.50 -7.93
CA SER A 69 13.03 3.85 -7.45
C SER A 69 14.31 4.62 -7.79
N LYS A 70 15.31 4.56 -6.91
CA LYS A 70 16.67 5.06 -7.19
C LYS A 70 17.45 4.21 -8.20
N LYS A 71 17.04 2.99 -8.45
CA LYS A 71 17.65 2.11 -9.45
C LYS A 71 16.60 1.65 -10.45
N GLU A 72 17.05 1.32 -11.64
CA GLU A 72 16.22 0.67 -12.63
C GLU A 72 15.73 -0.69 -12.12
N LEU A 73 14.45 -1.01 -12.36
CA LEU A 73 13.79 -2.22 -11.90
C LEU A 73 13.16 -2.97 -13.07
N LYS A 74 13.12 -4.28 -12.97
CA LYS A 74 12.26 -5.11 -13.80
C LYS A 74 10.87 -5.17 -13.17
N VAL A 75 9.93 -4.49 -13.80
CA VAL A 75 8.57 -4.33 -13.30
C VAL A 75 7.60 -5.26 -14.04
N ASP A 76 6.62 -5.76 -13.30
CA ASP A 76 5.56 -6.63 -13.79
C ASP A 76 4.19 -6.09 -13.38
N ILE A 77 3.35 -5.83 -14.37
CA ILE A 77 1.96 -5.40 -14.21
C ILE A 77 0.96 -6.46 -14.72
N SER A 78 1.44 -7.51 -15.39
CA SER A 78 0.62 -8.47 -16.15
C SER A 78 0.21 -9.71 -15.36
N ASN A 79 0.90 -10.02 -14.26
CA ASN A 79 0.68 -11.26 -13.52
C ASN A 79 -0.56 -11.24 -12.61
N PHE A 80 -1.22 -10.11 -12.47
CA PHE A 80 -2.48 -10.01 -11.74
C PHE A 80 -3.63 -9.75 -12.69
N ASN A 81 -4.53 -10.72 -12.78
CA ASN A 81 -5.75 -10.58 -13.58
C ASN A 81 -6.87 -10.00 -12.72
N ASP A 82 -6.92 -8.67 -12.66
CA ASP A 82 -7.97 -7.95 -11.94
C ASP A 82 -9.36 -8.29 -12.50
N PRO A 83 -10.34 -8.67 -11.66
CA PRO A 83 -11.66 -9.10 -12.12
C PRO A 83 -12.45 -8.06 -12.93
N LEU A 84 -12.15 -6.78 -12.77
CA LEU A 84 -12.73 -5.67 -13.54
C LEU A 84 -11.69 -4.94 -14.41
N LYS A 85 -10.49 -5.53 -14.60
CA LYS A 85 -9.38 -4.95 -15.38
C LYS A 85 -8.97 -3.55 -14.89
N GLN A 86 -9.01 -3.33 -13.58
CA GLN A 86 -8.59 -2.06 -12.98
C GLN A 86 -7.10 -2.07 -12.64
N SER A 87 -6.48 -0.91 -12.70
CA SER A 87 -5.05 -0.70 -12.41
C SER A 87 -4.81 -0.63 -10.90
N ARG A 88 -4.63 -1.79 -10.24
CA ARG A 88 -4.53 -1.93 -8.80
C ARG A 88 -3.34 -2.75 -8.31
N TYR A 89 -2.49 -3.17 -9.23
CA TYR A 89 -1.34 -4.04 -8.96
C TYR A 89 -0.14 -3.63 -9.78
N ILE A 90 1.02 -3.62 -9.15
CA ILE A 90 2.33 -3.51 -9.80
C ILE A 90 3.36 -4.23 -8.93
N ALA A 91 4.27 -4.96 -9.54
CA ALA A 91 5.31 -5.68 -8.83
C ALA A 91 6.69 -5.45 -9.47
N ALA A 92 7.75 -5.62 -8.69
CA ALA A 92 9.11 -5.54 -9.16
C ALA A 92 9.99 -6.61 -8.49
N GLU A 93 11.02 -7.05 -9.20
CA GLU A 93 12.10 -7.83 -8.62
C GLU A 93 13.15 -6.87 -8.07
N ILE A 94 13.51 -7.05 -6.81
CA ILE A 94 14.48 -6.21 -6.11
C ILE A 94 15.71 -7.05 -5.78
N ILE A 95 16.86 -6.60 -6.27
CA ILE A 95 18.16 -7.14 -5.87
C ILE A 95 18.79 -6.15 -4.89
N TYR A 96 18.99 -6.60 -3.65
CA TYR A 96 19.59 -5.79 -2.61
C TYR A 96 20.65 -6.59 -1.85
N LYS A 97 21.91 -6.14 -1.92
CA LYS A 97 23.07 -6.89 -1.41
C LYS A 97 23.14 -8.29 -2.04
N LYS A 98 22.99 -9.35 -1.24
CA LYS A 98 22.95 -10.75 -1.66
C LYS A 98 21.53 -11.31 -1.80
N ASP A 99 20.54 -10.51 -1.41
CA ASP A 99 19.14 -10.93 -1.37
C ASP A 99 18.42 -10.54 -2.66
N ASN A 100 17.55 -11.42 -3.11
CA ASN A 100 16.59 -11.17 -4.16
C ASN A 100 15.20 -11.39 -3.58
N PHE A 101 14.33 -10.39 -3.72
CA PHE A 101 12.95 -10.49 -3.26
C PHE A 101 11.97 -9.82 -4.23
N GLN A 102 10.75 -10.27 -4.18
CA GLN A 102 9.66 -9.65 -4.93
C GLN A 102 8.98 -8.58 -4.08
N LEU A 103 8.89 -7.38 -4.63
CA LEU A 103 8.15 -6.26 -4.07
C LEU A 103 6.84 -6.10 -4.82
N ILE A 104 5.71 -6.11 -4.09
CA ILE A 104 4.37 -6.01 -4.67
C ILE A 104 3.66 -4.82 -4.07
N SER A 105 3.18 -3.91 -4.92
CA SER A 105 2.29 -2.80 -4.53
C SER A 105 0.87 -3.10 -4.94
N ILE A 106 -0.07 -2.91 -4.01
CA ILE A 106 -1.49 -3.09 -4.27
C ILE A 106 -2.31 -1.88 -3.84
N TYR A 107 -3.43 -1.68 -4.53
CA TYR A 107 -4.55 -0.84 -4.14
C TYR A 107 -5.82 -1.68 -4.11
N LEU A 108 -6.13 -2.26 -2.96
CA LEU A 108 -7.28 -3.14 -2.79
C LEU A 108 -8.59 -2.33 -2.88
N PRO A 109 -9.64 -2.84 -3.56
CA PRO A 109 -10.91 -2.12 -3.64
C PRO A 109 -11.48 -1.75 -2.27
N ASN A 110 -12.02 -0.54 -2.14
CA ASN A 110 -12.70 -0.10 -0.91
C ASN A 110 -13.90 -1.01 -0.57
N GLY A 111 -14.80 -1.24 -1.53
CA GLY A 111 -15.89 -2.19 -1.40
C GLY A 111 -17.18 -1.63 -0.80
N ASN A 112 -17.21 -0.36 -0.40
CA ASN A 112 -18.42 0.25 0.12
C ASN A 112 -19.37 0.72 -0.99
N PRO A 113 -20.69 0.71 -0.76
CA PRO A 113 -21.40 0.12 0.40
C PRO A 113 -21.38 -1.42 0.38
N VAL A 114 -21.50 -2.05 1.55
CA VAL A 114 -21.68 -3.50 1.65
C VAL A 114 -22.99 -3.93 0.94
N ASN A 115 -23.10 -5.22 0.58
CA ASN A 115 -24.23 -5.78 -0.15
C ASN A 115 -24.46 -5.16 -1.55
N THR A 116 -23.40 -4.72 -2.20
CA THR A 116 -23.40 -4.19 -3.56
C THR A 116 -22.36 -4.90 -4.43
N GLU A 117 -22.43 -4.70 -5.75
CA GLU A 117 -21.43 -5.19 -6.71
C GLU A 117 -20.00 -4.72 -6.35
N LYS A 118 -19.84 -3.54 -5.71
CA LYS A 118 -18.54 -3.04 -5.24
C LYS A 118 -17.96 -3.95 -4.15
N TYR A 119 -18.82 -4.42 -3.24
CA TYR A 119 -18.43 -5.33 -2.18
C TYR A 119 -18.10 -6.72 -2.72
N ASP A 120 -18.89 -7.23 -3.66
CA ASP A 120 -18.62 -8.50 -4.33
C ASP A 120 -17.33 -8.45 -5.14
N TYR A 121 -17.08 -7.34 -5.82
CA TYR A 121 -15.80 -7.10 -6.49
C TYR A 121 -14.62 -7.14 -5.52
N LYS A 122 -14.71 -6.48 -4.37
CA LYS A 122 -13.66 -6.53 -3.33
C LYS A 122 -13.36 -7.96 -2.90
N LYS A 123 -14.39 -8.75 -2.60
CA LYS A 123 -14.23 -10.17 -2.21
C LYS A 123 -13.54 -10.98 -3.30
N LYS A 124 -14.01 -10.86 -4.54
CA LYS A 124 -13.46 -11.56 -5.70
C LYS A 124 -12.02 -11.15 -5.99
N TRP A 125 -11.72 -9.84 -5.82
CA TRP A 125 -10.37 -9.31 -5.97
C TRP A 125 -9.41 -9.94 -4.94
N MET A 126 -9.81 -9.99 -3.68
CA MET A 126 -9.03 -10.62 -2.61
C MET A 126 -8.80 -12.11 -2.88
N ASP A 127 -9.81 -12.86 -3.32
CA ASP A 127 -9.67 -14.28 -3.67
C ASP A 127 -8.68 -14.49 -4.82
N THR A 128 -8.74 -13.64 -5.83
CA THR A 128 -7.81 -13.68 -6.97
C THR A 128 -6.38 -13.36 -6.51
N PHE A 129 -6.23 -12.38 -5.64
CA PHE A 129 -4.92 -11.99 -5.10
C PHE A 129 -4.33 -13.08 -4.19
N ILE A 130 -5.12 -13.69 -3.31
CA ILE A 130 -4.69 -14.81 -2.47
C ILE A 130 -4.21 -15.98 -3.34
N LYS A 131 -4.92 -16.32 -4.43
CA LYS A 131 -4.51 -17.37 -5.37
C LYS A 131 -3.17 -17.04 -6.04
N LEU A 132 -2.98 -15.78 -6.45
CA LEU A 132 -1.70 -15.32 -7.01
C LEU A 132 -0.57 -15.48 -5.99
N ILE A 133 -0.77 -15.01 -4.76
CA ILE A 133 0.27 -15.07 -3.71
C ILE A 133 0.60 -16.52 -3.35
N LYS A 134 -0.39 -17.42 -3.27
CA LYS A 134 -0.15 -18.87 -3.10
C LYS A 134 0.78 -19.45 -4.16
N THR A 135 0.67 -18.98 -5.40
CA THR A 135 1.54 -19.42 -6.49
C THR A 135 2.93 -18.80 -6.39
N LYS A 136 3.00 -17.50 -6.05
CA LYS A 136 4.26 -16.77 -5.97
C LYS A 136 5.14 -17.25 -4.82
N ILE A 137 4.58 -17.49 -3.64
CA ILE A 137 5.34 -17.92 -2.45
C ILE A 137 5.97 -19.31 -2.62
N LYS A 138 5.42 -20.16 -3.49
CA LYS A 138 6.02 -21.45 -3.84
C LYS A 138 7.28 -21.29 -4.71
N LYS A 139 7.35 -20.21 -5.53
CA LYS A 139 8.46 -19.94 -6.45
C LYS A 139 9.54 -19.07 -5.80
N ASN A 140 9.14 -18.09 -5.02
CA ASN A 140 10.03 -17.20 -4.30
C ASN A 140 9.50 -17.01 -2.87
N LYS A 141 10.31 -17.36 -1.87
CA LYS A 141 9.94 -17.24 -0.46
C LYS A 141 10.21 -15.85 0.11
N ASN A 142 10.87 -14.98 -0.64
CA ASN A 142 11.19 -13.62 -0.24
C ASN A 142 10.22 -12.66 -0.93
N ILE A 143 9.13 -12.30 -0.26
CA ILE A 143 8.11 -11.41 -0.79
C ILE A 143 7.78 -10.32 0.23
N LEU A 144 7.72 -9.08 -0.24
CA LEU A 144 7.23 -7.93 0.49
C LEU A 144 6.01 -7.38 -0.24
N ILE A 145 4.86 -7.35 0.41
CA ILE A 145 3.62 -6.79 -0.15
C ILE A 145 3.29 -5.53 0.63
N ALA A 146 3.12 -4.41 -0.05
CA ALA A 146 2.71 -3.17 0.60
C ALA A 146 1.66 -2.42 -0.22
N GLY A 147 0.95 -1.51 0.41
CA GLY A 147 -0.07 -0.70 -0.25
C GLY A 147 -1.22 -0.36 0.65
N ASP A 148 -2.24 0.22 0.04
CA ASP A 148 -3.54 0.41 0.64
C ASP A 148 -4.39 -0.85 0.46
N PHE A 149 -4.56 -1.56 1.56
CA PHE A 149 -5.34 -2.81 1.60
C PHE A 149 -6.84 -2.56 1.80
N ASN A 150 -7.23 -1.34 2.17
CA ASN A 150 -8.62 -1.06 2.54
C ASN A 150 -9.20 -2.12 3.50
N VAL A 151 -8.40 -2.57 4.45
CA VAL A 151 -8.78 -3.53 5.50
C VAL A 151 -8.30 -3.00 6.85
N ILE A 152 -9.21 -2.95 7.80
CA ILE A 152 -8.94 -2.72 9.22
C ILE A 152 -8.75 -4.10 9.86
N PRO A 153 -7.54 -4.54 10.22
CA PRO A 153 -7.29 -5.92 10.66
C PRO A 153 -7.92 -6.25 12.01
N SER A 154 -7.93 -5.30 12.93
CA SER A 154 -8.40 -5.48 14.30
C SER A 154 -9.01 -4.19 14.87
N GLU A 155 -9.63 -4.28 16.05
CA GLU A 155 -10.18 -3.15 16.79
C GLU A 155 -9.10 -2.13 17.20
N ASN A 156 -7.85 -2.58 17.37
CA ASN A 156 -6.71 -1.69 17.65
C ASN A 156 -6.31 -0.79 16.46
N ASP A 157 -6.87 -1.06 15.28
CA ASP A 157 -6.53 -0.39 14.02
C ASP A 157 -7.56 0.67 13.61
N VAL A 158 -8.48 1.00 14.50
CA VAL A 158 -9.56 1.97 14.29
C VAL A 158 -9.83 2.77 15.56
N ASP A 159 -10.41 3.96 15.43
CA ASP A 159 -10.75 4.82 16.56
C ASP A 159 -11.86 4.21 17.43
N ASN A 160 -12.98 3.86 16.82
CA ASN A 160 -14.12 3.19 17.45
C ASN A 160 -14.62 2.07 16.52
N SER A 161 -14.45 0.83 16.92
CA SER A 161 -14.79 -0.33 16.09
C SER A 161 -16.29 -0.48 15.81
N ASP A 162 -17.15 0.00 16.72
CA ASP A 162 -18.60 -0.14 16.58
C ASP A 162 -19.14 0.65 15.39
N ASP A 163 -18.53 1.80 15.08
CA ASP A 163 -18.89 2.63 13.92
C ASP A 163 -18.60 1.92 12.57
N TRP A 164 -17.75 0.89 12.58
CA TRP A 164 -17.26 0.21 11.38
C TRP A 164 -17.80 -1.21 11.18
N LEU A 165 -18.63 -1.72 12.09
CA LEU A 165 -19.18 -3.09 12.01
C LEU A 165 -19.90 -3.39 10.70
N ASN A 166 -20.49 -2.37 10.09
CA ASN A 166 -21.19 -2.45 8.82
C ASN A 166 -20.39 -1.91 7.62
N ASP A 167 -19.14 -1.53 7.82
CA ASP A 167 -18.27 -1.04 6.77
C ASP A 167 -17.48 -2.17 6.08
N ALA A 168 -17.29 -2.06 4.77
CA ALA A 168 -16.59 -3.04 3.96
C ALA A 168 -15.11 -3.22 4.37
N LEU A 169 -14.50 -2.25 5.07
CA LEU A 169 -13.12 -2.34 5.55
C LEU A 169 -13.00 -3.21 6.79
N PHE A 170 -14.09 -3.37 7.56
CA PHE A 170 -14.07 -4.05 8.86
C PHE A 170 -14.91 -5.34 8.92
N LYS A 171 -15.69 -5.67 7.87
CA LYS A 171 -16.49 -6.91 7.83
C LYS A 171 -15.64 -8.14 8.14
N LEU A 172 -16.19 -9.04 8.95
CA LEU A 172 -15.49 -10.25 9.40
C LEU A 172 -14.94 -11.10 8.24
N GLU A 173 -15.67 -11.22 7.14
CA GLU A 173 -15.23 -11.98 5.98
C GLU A 173 -14.02 -11.33 5.28
N ILE A 174 -13.93 -10.00 5.26
CA ILE A 174 -12.79 -9.25 4.73
C ILE A 174 -11.56 -9.43 5.64
N ARG A 175 -11.76 -9.31 6.95
CA ARG A 175 -10.70 -9.58 7.94
C ARG A 175 -10.22 -11.04 7.90
N LYS A 176 -11.12 -12.00 7.64
CA LYS A 176 -10.73 -13.41 7.41
C LYS A 176 -9.83 -13.55 6.20
N LYS A 177 -10.18 -12.95 5.05
CA LYS A 177 -9.34 -12.97 3.86
C LYS A 177 -7.96 -12.31 4.07
N PHE A 178 -7.90 -11.26 4.88
CA PHE A 178 -6.61 -10.67 5.27
C PHE A 178 -5.77 -11.66 6.12
N ARG A 179 -6.40 -12.37 7.07
CA ARG A 179 -5.73 -13.44 7.84
C ARG A 179 -5.31 -14.62 6.96
N ASP A 180 -6.10 -14.94 5.91
CA ASP A 180 -5.72 -15.96 4.94
C ASP A 180 -4.41 -15.60 4.21
N LEU A 181 -4.18 -14.31 3.89
CA LEU A 181 -2.89 -13.85 3.37
C LEU A 181 -1.77 -14.06 4.40
N LEU A 182 -2.00 -13.69 5.66
CA LEU A 182 -1.01 -13.89 6.72
C LEU A 182 -0.68 -15.38 6.90
N SER A 183 -1.67 -16.26 6.82
CA SER A 183 -1.50 -17.71 6.97
C SER A 183 -0.67 -18.36 5.84
N LEU A 184 -0.40 -17.65 4.75
CA LEU A 184 0.52 -18.09 3.69
C LEU A 184 2.01 -17.95 4.07
N GLY A 185 2.33 -17.56 5.29
CA GLY A 185 3.69 -17.30 5.76
C GLY A 185 4.07 -15.82 5.67
N PHE A 186 3.12 -14.93 5.93
CA PHE A 186 3.37 -13.49 6.06
C PHE A 186 3.07 -12.99 7.46
N LYS A 187 3.76 -11.92 7.85
CA LYS A 187 3.48 -11.14 9.07
C LYS A 187 3.05 -9.72 8.69
N ASP A 188 2.17 -9.15 9.49
CA ASP A 188 1.95 -7.71 9.51
C ASP A 188 3.21 -7.05 10.07
N GLY A 189 4.03 -6.50 9.19
CA GLY A 189 5.35 -6.01 9.56
C GLY A 189 5.30 -4.86 10.56
N PHE A 190 4.28 -3.99 10.50
CA PHE A 190 4.13 -2.91 11.48
C PHE A 190 3.90 -3.47 12.89
N ARG A 191 3.07 -4.50 13.01
CA ARG A 191 2.74 -5.13 14.29
C ARG A 191 3.88 -5.95 14.90
N LEU A 192 4.94 -6.26 14.14
CA LEU A 192 6.18 -6.83 14.72
C LEU A 192 6.94 -5.83 15.60
N PHE A 193 6.83 -4.52 15.32
CA PHE A 193 7.57 -3.46 16.02
C PHE A 193 6.69 -2.59 16.91
N ASN A 194 5.40 -2.52 16.64
CA ASN A 194 4.48 -1.65 17.36
C ASN A 194 3.17 -2.36 17.66
N GLN A 195 2.93 -2.58 18.95
CA GLN A 195 1.71 -3.21 19.47
C GLN A 195 0.66 -2.20 19.97
N GLU A 196 1.01 -0.90 19.96
CA GLU A 196 0.11 0.15 20.43
C GLU A 196 -1.13 0.25 19.55
N SER A 197 -2.28 0.50 20.18
CA SER A 197 -3.51 0.84 19.48
C SER A 197 -3.45 2.25 18.90
N LYS A 198 -4.41 2.59 18.04
CA LYS A 198 -4.59 3.94 17.49
C LYS A 198 -3.39 4.49 16.70
N GLN A 199 -2.67 3.58 16.04
CA GLN A 199 -1.63 3.93 15.07
C GLN A 199 -2.23 3.87 13.66
N TYR A 200 -2.62 5.02 13.12
CA TYR A 200 -3.39 5.11 11.88
C TYR A 200 -2.51 5.52 10.70
N THR A 201 -2.98 5.16 9.50
CA THR A 201 -2.40 5.57 8.21
C THR A 201 -3.36 6.45 7.40
N PHE A 202 -4.64 6.48 7.76
CA PHE A 202 -5.69 7.22 7.06
C PHE A 202 -6.53 8.04 8.02
N TRP A 203 -6.92 9.25 7.59
CA TRP A 203 -7.89 10.14 8.26
C TRP A 203 -8.72 10.84 7.19
N ASP A 204 -10.04 10.67 7.24
CA ASP A 204 -10.95 11.35 6.33
C ASP A 204 -10.74 12.88 6.36
N TYR A 205 -10.98 13.55 5.25
CA TYR A 205 -10.94 15.03 5.18
C TYR A 205 -12.11 15.68 5.93
N GLN A 206 -13.17 14.91 6.19
CA GLN A 206 -14.39 15.43 6.77
C GLN A 206 -14.35 15.41 8.29
N GLN A 207 -15.22 16.22 8.89
CA GLN A 207 -15.51 16.23 10.33
C GLN A 207 -14.28 16.46 11.24
N GLY A 208 -13.18 17.06 10.74
CA GLY A 208 -11.97 17.24 11.53
C GLY A 208 -11.37 15.93 12.04
N SER A 209 -11.38 14.89 11.22
CA SER A 209 -10.91 13.55 11.62
C SER A 209 -9.43 13.53 11.96
N TRP A 210 -8.62 14.33 11.27
CA TRP A 210 -7.19 14.47 11.55
C TRP A 210 -6.95 15.10 12.92
N GLU A 211 -7.55 16.25 13.18
CA GLU A 211 -7.41 17.02 14.43
C GLU A 211 -7.90 16.24 15.66
N ARG A 212 -8.95 15.43 15.47
CA ARG A 212 -9.51 14.57 16.52
C ARG A 212 -8.84 13.20 16.61
N ASN A 213 -7.84 12.94 15.77
CA ASN A 213 -7.16 11.65 15.62
C ASN A 213 -8.14 10.47 15.43
N LYS A 214 -9.21 10.68 14.68
CA LYS A 214 -10.17 9.63 14.28
C LYS A 214 -9.73 9.01 12.97
N GLY A 215 -8.98 7.93 13.04
CA GLY A 215 -8.32 7.35 11.88
C GLY A 215 -8.44 5.83 11.78
N LEU A 216 -7.83 5.31 10.71
CA LEU A 216 -7.78 3.90 10.39
C LEU A 216 -6.36 3.50 10.01
N ARG A 217 -5.94 2.29 10.37
CA ARG A 217 -4.74 1.68 9.79
C ARG A 217 -5.18 0.71 8.70
N ILE A 218 -5.05 1.15 7.45
CA ILE A 218 -5.48 0.40 6.25
C ILE A 218 -4.38 0.24 5.21
N ASP A 219 -3.24 0.92 5.41
CA ASP A 219 -2.02 0.70 4.64
C ASP A 219 -1.10 -0.25 5.42
N HIS A 220 -0.60 -1.27 4.76
CA HIS A 220 0.15 -2.34 5.42
C HIS A 220 1.42 -2.71 4.66
N PHE A 221 2.39 -3.25 5.41
CA PHE A 221 3.50 -4.05 4.91
C PHE A 221 3.32 -5.50 5.37
N LEU A 222 3.06 -6.41 4.45
CA LEU A 222 3.08 -7.85 4.71
C LEU A 222 4.44 -8.41 4.29
N VAL A 223 5.13 -9.01 5.22
CA VAL A 223 6.50 -9.48 5.05
C VAL A 223 6.52 -10.98 5.17
N SER A 224 7.06 -11.68 4.16
CA SER A 224 7.22 -13.14 4.26
C SER A 224 8.19 -13.52 5.39
N ASP A 225 7.95 -14.68 6.02
CA ASP A 225 8.69 -15.14 7.20
C ASP A 225 10.22 -15.12 6.96
N ASN A 226 10.68 -15.46 5.75
CA ASN A 226 12.11 -15.45 5.39
C ASN A 226 12.75 -14.05 5.41
N MET A 227 11.97 -12.98 5.30
CA MET A 227 12.47 -11.60 5.26
C MET A 227 12.41 -10.90 6.61
N ILE A 228 11.85 -11.53 7.65
CA ILE A 228 11.67 -10.90 8.97
C ILE A 228 13.03 -10.49 9.56
N SER A 229 14.05 -11.32 9.42
CA SER A 229 15.40 -11.02 9.92
C SER A 229 16.06 -9.81 9.25
N ASN A 230 15.59 -9.44 8.07
CA ASN A 230 16.10 -8.28 7.33
C ASN A 230 15.40 -6.97 7.75
N LEU A 231 14.30 -7.06 8.51
CA LEU A 231 13.58 -5.88 8.98
C LEU A 231 14.30 -5.23 10.15
N LYS A 232 14.50 -3.91 10.06
CA LYS A 232 14.96 -3.10 11.18
C LYS A 232 13.83 -2.36 11.88
N LYS A 233 12.86 -1.86 11.08
CA LYS A 233 11.88 -0.89 11.55
C LYS A 233 10.76 -0.72 10.54
N ILE A 234 9.54 -0.51 11.01
CA ILE A 234 8.41 -0.01 10.20
C ILE A 234 7.74 1.13 10.96
N GLU A 235 7.50 2.25 10.26
CA GLU A 235 7.00 3.51 10.84
C GLU A 235 5.95 4.15 9.94
N ILE A 236 5.10 4.98 10.56
CA ILE A 236 4.10 5.80 9.86
C ILE A 236 4.54 7.26 9.96
N ASP A 237 4.74 7.92 8.81
CA ASP A 237 5.19 9.32 8.75
C ASP A 237 4.00 10.29 8.79
N LYS A 238 3.34 10.36 9.93
CA LYS A 238 2.11 11.15 10.15
C LYS A 238 2.27 12.64 9.84
N TYR A 239 3.50 13.20 9.92
CA TYR A 239 3.75 14.61 9.66
C TYR A 239 3.35 15.07 8.25
N THR A 240 3.27 14.16 7.28
CA THR A 240 2.84 14.46 5.91
C THR A 240 1.39 14.93 5.84
N ARG A 241 0.58 14.60 6.85
CA ARG A 241 -0.80 15.07 7.00
C ARG A 241 -0.91 16.56 7.35
N ALA A 242 0.18 17.17 7.83
CA ALA A 242 0.25 18.62 8.11
C ALA A 242 0.67 19.46 6.90
N ASN A 243 0.94 18.85 5.75
CA ASN A 243 1.26 19.58 4.51
C ASN A 243 0.04 20.35 3.98
N GLU A 244 0.27 21.31 3.11
CA GLU A 244 -0.82 21.94 2.35
C GLU A 244 -1.46 20.95 1.39
N ARG A 245 -2.79 20.85 1.38
CA ARG A 245 -3.58 19.88 0.57
C ARG A 245 -3.00 18.45 0.66
N PRO A 246 -2.81 17.90 1.86
CA PRO A 246 -2.19 16.62 2.04
C PRO A 246 -3.04 15.49 1.43
N SER A 247 -2.44 14.30 1.23
CA SER A 247 -3.24 13.08 1.07
C SER A 247 -4.01 12.79 2.36
N ASP A 248 -5.15 12.13 2.28
CA ASP A 248 -5.87 11.58 3.44
C ASP A 248 -5.12 10.41 4.09
N HIS A 249 -4.10 9.86 3.41
CA HIS A 249 -3.18 8.88 3.97
C HIS A 249 -1.84 9.48 4.34
N ALA A 250 -1.21 8.90 5.37
CA ALA A 250 0.19 9.09 5.69
C ALA A 250 1.04 7.93 5.14
N PRO A 251 2.28 8.17 4.68
CA PRO A 251 3.15 7.09 4.26
C PRO A 251 3.47 6.13 5.40
N ILE A 252 3.55 4.85 5.07
CA ILE A 252 4.18 3.84 5.91
C ILE A 252 5.52 3.44 5.27
N LYS A 253 6.60 3.36 6.06
CA LYS A 253 7.94 3.01 5.55
C LYS A 253 8.56 1.87 6.31
N CYS A 254 9.28 1.04 5.57
CA CYS A 254 10.01 -0.13 6.03
C CYS A 254 11.52 0.10 5.82
N THR A 255 12.32 -0.10 6.87
CA THR A 255 13.79 -0.08 6.79
C THR A 255 14.31 -1.51 6.81
N LEU A 256 15.02 -1.90 5.74
CA LEU A 256 15.75 -3.16 5.63
C LEU A 256 17.24 -2.97 5.97
N THR A 257 17.85 -4.00 6.55
CA THR A 257 19.29 -4.06 6.92
C THR A 257 20.21 -4.02 5.70
#